data_2bf6e9543ff6589276ba1886965b782c
#
_entry.id   2bf6e9543ff6589276ba1886965b782c
#
_cell.length_a   1.000
_cell.length_b   1.000
_cell.length_c   1.000
_cell.angle_alpha   90.00
_cell.angle_beta   90.00
_cell.angle_gamma   90.00
#
_symmetry.space_group_name_H-M   'P 1'
#
loop_
_entity.id
_entity.type
_entity.pdbx_description
1 polymer ?
#
loop_
_entity_poly.entity_id
_entity_poly.type
_entity_poly.pdbx_seq_one_letter_code
_entity_poly.pdbx_strand_id
1 'polypeptide(L)' 'RNIRVNAIAPGMIESDMTAVLSDKVKDAMLAQIPMKEFGQAEQVADLTVFLAGQDYLTGQVVAIDGGLSM' A
#
# COMPACT_ATOMS: atom_id res chain seq x y z
N ARG A 1 -7.82 14.14 23.89
CA ARG A 1 -7.21 13.08 24.68
C ARG A 1 -6.10 12.43 23.91
N ASN A 2 -5.84 11.21 24.17
CA ASN A 2 -4.73 10.51 23.51
C ASN A 2 -5.21 9.67 22.32
N ILE A 3 -6.09 10.24 21.51
CA ILE A 3 -6.57 9.56 20.32
C ILE A 3 -5.69 9.95 19.16
N ARG A 4 -5.10 8.95 18.51
CA ARG A 4 -4.30 9.14 17.30
C ARG A 4 -5.10 8.68 16.09
N VAL A 5 -4.97 9.41 15.00
CA VAL A 5 -5.64 9.09 13.74
C VAL A 5 -4.62 9.16 12.62
N ASN A 6 -4.39 8.05 11.97
CA ASN A 6 -3.54 7.96 10.80
C ASN A 6 -4.27 7.21 9.70
N ALA A 7 -3.87 7.42 8.47
CA ALA A 7 -4.46 6.75 7.32
C ALA A 7 -3.37 6.07 6.50
N ILE A 8 -3.74 4.98 5.86
CA ILE A 8 -2.88 4.27 4.91
C ILE A 8 -3.50 4.42 3.53
N ALA A 9 -2.66 4.79 2.56
CA ALA A 9 -3.06 4.87 1.17
C ALA A 9 -2.33 3.77 0.38
N PRO A 10 -2.90 2.57 0.28
CA PRO A 10 -2.26 1.48 -0.47
C PRO A 10 -2.36 1.73 -1.96
N GLY A 11 -1.33 1.30 -2.69
CA GLY A 11 -1.35 1.31 -4.13
C GLY A 11 -1.96 0.03 -4.70
N MET A 12 -1.30 -0.53 -5.70
CA MET A 12 -1.78 -1.75 -6.35
C MET A 12 -1.31 -2.97 -5.55
N ILE A 13 -2.26 -3.61 -4.89
CA ILE A 13 -2.00 -4.75 -4.01
C ILE A 13 -2.47 -6.02 -4.71
N GLU A 14 -1.63 -7.05 -4.67
CA GLU A 14 -1.97 -8.34 -5.26
C GLU A 14 -3.14 -8.98 -4.51
N SER A 15 -4.11 -9.47 -5.26
CA SER A 15 -5.33 -10.06 -4.72
C SER A 15 -5.91 -11.04 -5.72
N ASP A 16 -7.00 -11.70 -5.35
CA ASP A 16 -7.72 -12.59 -6.27
C ASP A 16 -8.20 -11.84 -7.50
N MET A 17 -8.54 -10.56 -7.36
CA MET A 17 -8.98 -9.74 -8.50
C MET A 17 -7.85 -9.47 -9.47
N THR A 18 -6.64 -9.23 -8.97
CA THR A 18 -5.48 -9.03 -9.87
C THR A 18 -5.05 -10.33 -10.52
N ALA A 19 -5.25 -11.45 -9.84
CA ALA A 19 -4.85 -12.76 -10.37
C ALA A 19 -5.60 -13.15 -11.64
N VAL A 20 -6.81 -12.63 -11.86
CA VAL A 20 -7.62 -12.94 -13.03
C VAL A 20 -7.34 -12.00 -14.21
N LEU A 21 -6.52 -10.99 -14.03
CA LEU A 21 -6.16 -10.07 -15.11
C LEU A 21 -5.22 -10.75 -16.09
N SER A 22 -5.31 -10.35 -17.37
CA SER A 22 -4.37 -10.83 -18.39
C SER A 22 -2.97 -10.31 -18.08
N ASP A 23 -1.96 -11.01 -18.61
CA ASP A 23 -0.57 -10.59 -18.46
C ASP A 23 -0.34 -9.19 -19.04
N LYS A 24 -1.01 -8.90 -20.17
CA LYS A 24 -0.90 -7.59 -20.80
C LYS A 24 -1.38 -6.46 -19.87
N VAL A 25 -2.50 -6.69 -19.20
CA VAL A 25 -3.05 -5.69 -18.25
C VAL A 25 -2.13 -5.56 -17.04
N LYS A 26 -1.66 -6.69 -16.50
CA LYS A 26 -0.72 -6.66 -15.37
C LYS A 26 0.56 -5.92 -15.71
N ASP A 27 1.11 -6.18 -16.91
CA ASP A 27 2.34 -5.52 -17.33
C ASP A 27 2.13 -4.00 -17.47
N ALA A 28 0.98 -3.58 -17.96
CA ALA A 28 0.66 -2.17 -18.08
C ALA A 28 0.56 -1.50 -16.71
N MET A 29 -0.02 -2.20 -15.73
CA MET A 29 -0.11 -1.70 -14.35
C MET A 29 1.28 -1.61 -13.70
N LEU A 30 2.07 -2.66 -13.86
CA LEU A 30 3.43 -2.70 -13.31
C LEU A 30 4.32 -1.62 -13.90
N ALA A 31 4.12 -1.27 -15.16
CA ALA A 31 4.90 -0.23 -15.82
C ALA A 31 4.70 1.14 -15.16
N GLN A 32 3.58 1.36 -14.49
CA GLN A 32 3.29 2.62 -13.80
C GLN A 32 3.89 2.68 -12.40
N ILE A 33 4.29 1.55 -11.86
CA ILE A 33 4.82 1.47 -10.50
C ILE A 33 6.34 1.56 -10.56
N PRO A 34 6.96 2.58 -9.94
CA PRO A 34 8.43 2.69 -9.97
C PRO A 34 9.17 1.44 -9.49
N MET A 35 8.66 0.76 -8.47
CA MET A 35 9.29 -0.47 -7.98
C MET A 35 8.98 -1.70 -8.84
N LYS A 36 8.07 -1.57 -9.82
CA LYS A 36 7.77 -2.61 -10.80
C LYS A 36 7.25 -3.92 -10.19
N GLU A 37 6.54 -3.82 -9.08
CA GLU A 37 5.91 -4.98 -8.47
C GLU A 37 4.65 -4.56 -7.73
N PHE A 38 3.71 -5.49 -7.59
CA PHE A 38 2.53 -5.29 -6.76
C PHE A 38 2.91 -5.44 -5.29
N GLY A 39 2.24 -4.67 -4.43
CA GLY A 39 2.36 -4.87 -3.01
C GLY A 39 1.63 -6.13 -2.57
N GLN A 40 1.93 -6.58 -1.37
CA GLN A 40 1.29 -7.73 -0.77
C GLN A 40 0.44 -7.28 0.41
N ALA A 41 -0.65 -8.00 0.67
CA ALA A 41 -1.54 -7.67 1.78
C ALA A 41 -0.79 -7.65 3.11
N GLU A 42 0.18 -8.53 3.27
CA GLU A 42 1.00 -8.58 4.48
C GLU A 42 1.78 -7.29 4.71
N GLN A 43 2.21 -6.63 3.65
CA GLN A 43 2.94 -5.37 3.77
C GLN A 43 2.05 -4.26 4.30
N VAL A 44 0.80 -4.22 3.86
CA VAL A 44 -0.19 -3.27 4.37
C VAL A 44 -0.52 -3.58 5.83
N ALA A 45 -0.66 -4.86 6.16
CA ALA A 45 -0.91 -5.29 7.53
C ALA A 45 0.23 -4.91 8.46
N ASP A 46 1.48 -5.11 8.03
CA ASP A 46 2.66 -4.75 8.81
C ASP A 46 2.70 -3.26 9.10
N LEU A 47 2.40 -2.43 8.10
CA LEU A 47 2.34 -0.99 8.29
C LEU A 47 1.24 -0.59 9.27
N THR A 48 0.09 -1.25 9.17
CA THR A 48 -1.04 -0.99 10.07
C THR A 48 -0.65 -1.26 11.52
N VAL A 49 0.00 -2.39 11.77
CA VAL A 49 0.45 -2.75 13.11
C VAL A 49 1.49 -1.75 13.62
N PHE A 50 2.42 -1.34 12.76
CA PHE A 50 3.43 -0.36 13.12
C PHE A 50 2.78 0.96 13.54
N LEU A 51 1.84 1.47 12.74
CA LEU A 51 1.18 2.73 13.05
C LEU A 51 0.37 2.66 14.32
N ALA A 52 -0.27 1.52 14.57
CA ALA A 52 -1.06 1.32 15.78
C ALA A 52 -0.19 1.35 17.04
N GLY A 53 1.08 0.94 16.92
CA GLY A 53 2.00 0.89 18.05
C GLY A 53 2.85 2.14 18.24
N GLN A 54 2.78 3.10 17.32
CA GLN A 54 3.61 4.31 17.39
C GLN A 54 2.89 5.43 18.13
N ASP A 55 3.32 5.71 19.34
CA ASP A 55 2.63 6.67 20.20
C ASP A 55 2.83 8.12 19.79
N TYR A 56 3.85 8.39 18.99
CA TYR A 56 4.20 9.77 18.61
C TYR A 56 3.83 10.11 17.18
N LEU A 57 2.96 9.30 16.55
CA LEU A 57 2.49 9.50 15.17
C LEU A 57 0.99 9.75 15.17
N THR A 58 0.59 10.88 14.60
CA THR A 58 -0.82 11.17 14.37
C THR A 58 -0.96 12.15 13.21
N GLY A 59 -2.11 12.14 12.57
CA GLY A 59 -2.40 13.06 11.47
C GLY A 59 -1.68 12.74 10.18
N GLN A 60 -1.14 11.53 10.04
CA GLN A 60 -0.36 11.18 8.87
C GLN A 60 -1.15 10.33 7.88
N VAL A 61 -0.86 10.54 6.60
CA VAL A 61 -1.30 9.66 5.53
C VAL A 61 -0.04 9.03 4.95
N VAL A 62 0.08 7.73 5.08
CA VAL A 62 1.27 7.00 4.63
C VAL A 62 0.93 6.21 3.38
N ALA A 63 1.56 6.54 2.28
CA ALA A 63 1.41 5.80 1.04
C ALA A 63 2.30 4.55 1.07
N ILE A 64 1.70 3.41 0.68
CA ILE A 64 2.45 2.17 0.52
C ILE A 64 2.10 1.63 -0.87
N ASP A 65 2.82 2.11 -1.87
CA ASP A 65 2.42 1.98 -3.26
C ASP A 65 3.57 1.76 -4.25
N GLY A 66 4.73 1.38 -3.75
CA GLY A 66 5.89 1.14 -4.62
C GLY A 66 6.38 2.38 -5.36
N GLY A 67 6.01 3.57 -4.88
CA GLY A 67 6.40 4.82 -5.48
C GLY A 67 5.39 5.39 -6.48
N LEU A 68 4.22 4.78 -6.61
CA LEU A 68 3.23 5.17 -7.62
C LEU A 68 2.82 6.65 -7.49
N SER A 69 2.76 7.17 -6.28
CA SER A 69 2.35 8.55 -6.03
C SER A 69 3.51 9.56 -6.04
N MET A 70 4.70 9.11 -6.39
CA MET A 70 5.86 10.00 -6.48
C MET A 70 5.72 11.02 -7.60
#